data_eaad4b6cf99a035e33a06ecde7e3364e
#
_entry.id   eaad4b6cf99a035e33a06ecde7e3364e
#
_cell.length_a   1.000
_cell.length_b   1.000
_cell.length_c   1.000
_cell.angle_alpha   90.00
_cell.angle_beta   90.00
_cell.angle_gamma   90.00
#
_symmetry.space_group_name_H-M   'P 1'
#
loop_
_entity.id
_entity.type
_entity.pdbx_description
1 polymer ?
#
loop_
_entity_poly.entity_id
_entity_poly.type
_entity_poly.pdbx_seq_one_letter_code
_entity_poly.pdbx_strand_id
1 'polypeptide(L)'
;GYSASNGVEEALEARVKPRNLPHSALETMEFQLGLFDGLPADVQRRYLMDVVDGIPDITKELDGMIAAWQRGDAEGLARLMNEDEEEPAMMDALITQRNRTWATWVQSRLDKPGTVFVAVGAGHLAGDGSVQAQLAARGITAHRVQ
;
A
#
# COMPACT_ATOMS: atom_id res chain seq x y z
N GLY A 1 -7.90 18.54 11.68
CA GLY A 1 -8.20 17.84 10.44
C GLY A 1 -6.93 17.33 9.77
N TYR A 2 -7.06 16.32 8.94
CA TYR A 2 -5.96 15.76 8.17
C TYR A 2 -5.60 16.66 6.99
N SER A 3 -4.31 16.69 6.62
CA SER A 3 -3.82 17.44 5.45
C SER A 3 -2.88 16.56 4.64
N ALA A 4 -3.05 16.56 3.33
CA ALA A 4 -2.17 15.83 2.41
C ALA A 4 -0.70 16.28 2.53
N SER A 5 -0.45 17.54 2.89
CA SER A 5 0.92 18.06 3.11
C SER A 5 1.63 17.46 4.33
N ASN A 6 0.92 16.71 5.17
CA ASN A 6 1.49 16.02 6.34
C ASN A 6 1.72 14.52 6.08
N GLY A 7 1.62 14.08 4.81
CA GLY A 7 1.86 12.71 4.41
C GLY A 7 3.30 12.24 4.63
N VAL A 8 3.47 10.93 4.76
CA VAL A 8 4.79 10.30 4.92
C VAL A 8 5.65 10.54 3.69
N GLU A 9 5.06 10.52 2.51
CA GLU A 9 5.72 10.75 1.22
C GLU A 9 6.38 12.13 1.18
N GLU A 10 5.66 13.19 1.58
CA GLU A 10 6.17 14.55 1.67
C GLU A 10 7.35 14.65 2.66
N ALA A 11 7.23 13.99 3.81
CA ALA A 11 8.29 13.96 4.81
C ALA A 11 9.55 13.22 4.32
N LEU A 12 9.39 12.14 3.56
CA LEU A 12 10.48 11.39 2.95
C LEU A 12 11.14 12.19 1.83
N GLU A 13 10.35 12.80 0.95
CA GLU A 13 10.87 13.63 -0.14
C GLU A 13 11.69 14.81 0.38
N ALA A 14 11.20 15.50 1.41
CA ALA A 14 11.93 16.59 2.06
C ALA A 14 13.30 16.16 2.61
N ARG A 15 13.46 14.89 3.01
CA ARG A 15 14.74 14.33 3.50
C ARG A 15 15.66 13.87 2.39
N VAL A 16 15.11 13.39 1.28
CA VAL A 16 15.89 12.83 0.16
C VAL A 16 16.38 13.92 -0.78
N LYS A 17 15.55 14.91 -1.06
CA LYS A 17 15.83 16.01 -2.01
C LYS A 17 17.13 16.76 -1.73
N PRO A 18 17.45 17.19 -0.48
CA PRO A 18 18.73 17.87 -0.20
C PRO A 18 19.96 16.98 -0.39
N ARG A 19 19.77 15.66 -0.38
CA ARG A 19 20.86 14.67 -0.52
C ARG A 19 21.08 14.26 -1.98
N ASN A 20 20.26 14.77 -2.90
CA ASN A 20 20.30 14.45 -4.33
C ASN A 20 20.34 12.93 -4.61
N LEU A 21 19.59 12.15 -3.81
CA LEU A 21 19.52 10.71 -3.99
C LEU A 21 18.60 10.39 -5.18
N PRO A 22 18.98 9.42 -6.03
CA PRO A 22 18.08 8.94 -7.08
C PRO A 22 16.79 8.39 -6.46
N HIS A 23 15.66 8.79 -6.99
CA HIS A 23 14.37 8.25 -6.59
C HIS A 23 13.53 7.93 -7.83
N SER A 24 12.65 6.95 -7.69
CA SER A 24 11.71 6.55 -8.72
C SER A 24 10.47 5.95 -8.07
N ALA A 25 9.36 5.96 -8.78
CA ALA A 25 8.16 5.27 -8.37
C ALA A 25 8.19 3.81 -8.81
N LEU A 26 7.53 2.93 -8.06
CA LEU A 26 7.28 1.54 -8.46
C LEU A 26 6.20 1.44 -9.53
N GLU A 27 5.31 2.42 -9.59
CA GLU A 27 4.16 2.49 -10.49
C GLU A 27 3.94 3.92 -10.98
N THR A 28 3.26 4.07 -12.11
CA THR A 28 2.83 5.38 -12.60
C THR A 28 1.42 5.72 -12.10
N MET A 29 1.06 6.98 -12.14
CA MET A 29 -0.28 7.44 -11.82
C MET A 29 -1.32 6.85 -12.77
N GLU A 30 -1.00 6.79 -14.06
CA GLU A 30 -1.87 6.19 -15.09
C GLU A 30 -2.15 4.73 -14.80
N PHE A 31 -1.13 3.97 -14.37
CA PHE A 31 -1.31 2.58 -13.97
C PHE A 31 -2.26 2.47 -12.77
N GLN A 32 -2.05 3.29 -11.73
CA GLN A 32 -2.89 3.24 -10.53
C GLN A 32 -4.36 3.60 -10.81
N LEU A 33 -4.61 4.64 -11.61
CA LEU A 33 -5.97 4.99 -12.04
C LEU A 33 -6.59 3.88 -12.91
N GLY A 34 -5.79 3.25 -13.77
CA GLY A 34 -6.22 2.15 -14.61
C GLY A 34 -6.64 0.89 -13.84
N LEU A 35 -6.20 0.72 -12.58
CA LEU A 35 -6.65 -0.39 -11.74
C LEU A 35 -8.16 -0.30 -11.46
N PHE A 36 -8.68 0.90 -11.23
CA PHE A 36 -10.11 1.12 -11.01
C PHE A 36 -10.90 1.02 -12.32
N ASP A 37 -10.40 1.63 -13.39
CA ASP A 37 -11.04 1.59 -14.72
C ASP A 37 -11.11 0.17 -15.31
N GLY A 38 -10.15 -0.67 -14.97
CA GLY A 38 -10.09 -2.08 -15.38
C GLY A 38 -11.03 -3.03 -14.64
N LEU A 39 -11.66 -2.59 -13.53
CA LEU A 39 -12.61 -3.41 -12.78
C LEU A 39 -13.94 -3.57 -13.55
N PRO A 40 -14.69 -4.67 -13.34
CA PRO A 40 -16.05 -4.80 -13.86
C PRO A 40 -16.92 -3.61 -13.43
N ALA A 41 -17.79 -3.13 -14.33
CA ALA A 41 -18.57 -1.91 -14.10
C ALA A 41 -19.51 -1.99 -12.86
N ASP A 42 -19.96 -3.19 -12.52
CA ASP A 42 -20.78 -3.41 -11.32
C ASP A 42 -19.92 -3.33 -10.04
N VAL A 43 -18.66 -3.79 -10.08
CA VAL A 43 -17.67 -3.65 -8.99
C VAL A 43 -17.34 -2.17 -8.77
N GLN A 44 -17.01 -1.43 -9.85
CA GLN A 44 -16.75 0.01 -9.77
C GLN A 44 -17.92 0.76 -9.11
N ARG A 45 -19.15 0.43 -9.51
CA ARG A 45 -20.35 1.08 -8.96
C ARG A 45 -20.57 0.74 -7.49
N ARG A 46 -20.41 -0.54 -7.09
CA ARG A 46 -20.51 -0.93 -5.67
C ARG A 46 -19.48 -0.16 -4.86
N TYR A 47 -18.22 -0.21 -5.24
CA TYR A 47 -17.16 0.52 -4.55
C TYR A 47 -17.46 2.02 -4.39
N LEU A 48 -17.96 2.67 -5.44
CA LEU A 48 -18.34 4.08 -5.34
C LEU A 48 -19.47 4.30 -4.33
N MET A 49 -20.45 3.41 -4.28
CA MET A 49 -21.56 3.51 -3.31
C MET A 49 -21.05 3.29 -1.88
N ASP A 50 -20.19 2.28 -1.66
CA ASP A 50 -19.61 2.00 -0.35
C ASP A 50 -18.78 3.19 0.17
N VAL A 51 -17.99 3.82 -0.71
CA VAL A 51 -17.26 5.05 -0.36
C VAL A 51 -18.22 6.20 0.02
N VAL A 52 -19.31 6.38 -0.73
CA VAL A 52 -20.30 7.43 -0.44
C VAL A 52 -21.01 7.17 0.89
N ASP A 53 -21.39 5.93 1.14
CA ASP A 53 -22.09 5.52 2.36
C ASP A 53 -21.17 5.60 3.59
N GLY A 54 -19.85 5.35 3.44
CA GLY A 54 -18.84 5.46 4.49
C GLY A 54 -18.44 6.92 4.85
N ILE A 55 -18.77 7.93 4.03
CA ILE A 55 -18.38 9.33 4.30
C ILE A 55 -18.72 9.82 5.72
N PRO A 56 -19.90 9.53 6.30
CA PRO A 56 -20.24 9.98 7.65
C PRO A 56 -19.29 9.49 8.74
N ASP A 57 -18.73 8.28 8.59
CA ASP A 57 -17.88 7.61 9.58
C ASP A 57 -16.37 7.72 9.29
N ILE A 58 -15.99 8.27 8.14
CA ILE A 58 -14.61 8.29 7.64
C ILE A 58 -13.58 8.85 8.64
N THR A 59 -13.96 9.85 9.45
CA THR A 59 -13.05 10.44 10.44
C THR A 59 -12.73 9.43 11.55
N LYS A 60 -13.73 8.68 12.02
CA LYS A 60 -13.57 7.66 13.05
C LYS A 60 -12.73 6.49 12.56
N GLU A 61 -12.95 6.07 11.32
CA GLU A 61 -12.17 5.01 10.68
C GLU A 61 -10.71 5.42 10.50
N LEU A 62 -10.45 6.62 9.99
CA LEU A 62 -9.10 7.19 9.89
C LEU A 62 -8.41 7.30 11.24
N ASP A 63 -9.09 7.73 12.30
CA ASP A 63 -8.54 7.78 13.66
C ASP A 63 -8.13 6.39 14.14
N GLY A 64 -8.92 5.36 13.87
CA GLY A 64 -8.60 3.97 14.17
C GLY A 64 -7.37 3.46 13.42
N MET A 65 -7.31 3.73 12.11
CA MET A 65 -6.17 3.35 11.26
C MET A 65 -4.88 4.05 11.71
N ILE A 66 -4.93 5.35 12.00
CA ILE A 66 -3.77 6.12 12.49
C ILE A 66 -3.31 5.60 13.84
N ALA A 67 -4.22 5.27 14.74
CA ALA A 67 -3.87 4.69 16.03
C ALA A 67 -3.17 3.32 15.90
N ALA A 68 -3.61 2.46 14.98
CA ALA A 68 -2.94 1.20 14.67
C ALA A 68 -1.55 1.44 14.05
N TRP A 69 -1.47 2.36 13.09
CA TRP A 69 -0.22 2.74 12.43
C TRP A 69 0.83 3.28 13.43
N GLN A 70 0.42 4.18 14.34
CA GLN A 70 1.32 4.75 15.37
C GLN A 70 1.87 3.70 16.34
N ARG A 71 1.13 2.62 16.58
CA ARG A 71 1.59 1.50 17.41
C ARG A 71 2.46 0.50 16.64
N GLY A 72 2.59 0.66 15.32
CA GLY A 72 3.25 -0.33 14.47
C GLY A 72 2.45 -1.65 14.34
N ASP A 73 1.14 -1.61 14.60
CA ASP A 73 0.24 -2.74 14.48
C ASP A 73 -0.18 -2.95 13.01
N ALA A 74 0.73 -3.53 12.23
CA ALA A 74 0.51 -3.74 10.80
C ALA A 74 -0.67 -4.68 10.51
N GLU A 75 -0.83 -5.73 11.30
CA GLU A 75 -1.94 -6.68 11.16
C GLU A 75 -3.28 -6.05 11.53
N GLY A 76 -3.32 -5.25 12.61
CA GLY A 76 -4.50 -4.48 12.99
C GLY A 76 -4.89 -3.46 11.94
N LEU A 77 -3.90 -2.77 11.37
CA LEU A 77 -4.14 -1.83 10.27
C LEU A 77 -4.68 -2.53 9.01
N ALA A 78 -4.08 -3.66 8.62
CA ALA A 78 -4.57 -4.43 7.48
C ALA A 78 -6.00 -4.93 7.69
N ARG A 79 -6.36 -5.37 8.90
CA ARG A 79 -7.74 -5.73 9.22
C ARG A 79 -8.68 -4.54 9.03
N LEU A 80 -8.37 -3.40 9.64
CA LEU A 80 -9.20 -2.19 9.51
C LEU A 80 -9.38 -1.71 8.06
N MET A 81 -8.35 -1.88 7.23
CA MET A 81 -8.41 -1.51 5.81
C MET A 81 -9.20 -2.51 4.96
N ASN A 82 -9.35 -3.75 5.42
CA ASN A 82 -9.93 -4.84 4.64
C ASN A 82 -11.21 -5.40 5.28
N GLU A 83 -11.65 -4.86 6.42
CA GLU A 83 -12.80 -5.38 7.18
C GLU A 83 -14.10 -5.31 6.38
N ASP A 84 -14.24 -4.29 5.54
CA ASP A 84 -15.41 -4.07 4.68
C ASP A 84 -15.18 -4.48 3.22
N GLU A 85 -13.98 -5.02 2.88
CA GLU A 85 -13.66 -5.40 1.50
C GLU A 85 -14.14 -6.83 1.20
N GLU A 86 -15.42 -6.94 0.87
CA GLU A 86 -16.06 -8.21 0.47
C GLU A 86 -15.78 -8.59 -1.00
N GLU A 87 -15.10 -7.73 -1.78
CA GLU A 87 -14.89 -7.94 -3.20
C GLU A 87 -13.48 -8.47 -3.51
N PRO A 88 -13.31 -9.81 -3.70
CA PRO A 88 -11.99 -10.40 -3.95
C PRO A 88 -11.27 -9.83 -5.17
N ALA A 89 -12.01 -9.40 -6.20
CA ALA A 89 -11.42 -8.82 -7.40
C ALA A 89 -10.75 -7.47 -7.11
N MET A 90 -11.32 -6.67 -6.22
CA MET A 90 -10.77 -5.41 -5.76
C MET A 90 -9.47 -5.63 -5.00
N MET A 91 -9.50 -6.53 -4.00
CA MET A 91 -8.33 -6.88 -3.20
C MET A 91 -7.19 -7.44 -4.07
N ASP A 92 -7.52 -8.29 -5.05
CA ASP A 92 -6.51 -8.83 -5.97
C ASP A 92 -5.89 -7.72 -6.81
N ALA A 93 -6.70 -6.83 -7.40
CA ALA A 93 -6.21 -5.73 -8.24
C ALA A 93 -5.42 -4.68 -7.45
N LEU A 94 -5.93 -4.23 -6.31
CA LEU A 94 -5.35 -3.10 -5.56
C LEU A 94 -4.20 -3.50 -4.65
N ILE A 95 -4.10 -4.76 -4.22
CA ILE A 95 -3.10 -5.22 -3.27
C ILE A 95 -2.26 -6.38 -3.84
N THR A 96 -2.87 -7.54 -4.11
CA THR A 96 -2.11 -8.77 -4.33
C THR A 96 -1.28 -8.75 -5.60
N GLN A 97 -1.84 -8.32 -6.73
CA GLN A 97 -1.11 -8.27 -8.01
C GLN A 97 0.00 -7.21 -7.97
N ARG A 98 -0.24 -6.07 -7.35
CA ARG A 98 0.76 -5.02 -7.17
C ARG A 98 1.91 -5.52 -6.32
N ASN A 99 1.63 -6.15 -5.17
CA ASN A 99 2.63 -6.73 -4.29
C ASN A 99 3.46 -7.82 -4.98
N ARG A 100 2.85 -8.63 -5.84
CA ARG A 100 3.54 -9.63 -6.66
C ARG A 100 4.51 -8.99 -7.64
N THR A 101 4.11 -7.90 -8.28
CA THR A 101 4.94 -7.13 -9.21
C THR A 101 6.09 -6.46 -8.48
N TRP A 102 5.83 -5.85 -7.32
CA TRP A 102 6.86 -5.20 -6.51
C TRP A 102 7.85 -6.22 -5.94
N ALA A 103 7.39 -7.40 -5.50
CA ALA A 103 8.30 -8.47 -5.07
C ALA A 103 9.22 -8.95 -6.19
N THR A 104 8.75 -8.99 -7.44
CA THR A 104 9.59 -9.28 -8.61
C THR A 104 10.64 -8.19 -8.83
N TRP A 105 10.25 -6.94 -8.69
CA TRP A 105 11.18 -5.81 -8.78
C TRP A 105 12.23 -5.87 -7.66
N VAL A 106 11.82 -6.12 -6.41
CA VAL A 106 12.73 -6.28 -5.26
C VAL A 106 13.72 -7.41 -5.50
N GLN A 107 13.27 -8.58 -5.94
CA GLN A 107 14.13 -9.71 -6.29
C GLN A 107 15.20 -9.30 -7.30
N SER A 108 14.81 -8.68 -8.41
CA SER A 108 15.73 -8.19 -9.43
C SER A 108 16.67 -7.09 -8.93
N ARG A 109 16.23 -6.31 -7.95
CA ARG A 109 17.04 -5.25 -7.34
C ARG A 109 18.10 -5.81 -6.41
N LEU A 110 17.85 -6.91 -5.72
CA LEU A 110 18.81 -7.60 -4.84
C LEU A 110 20.02 -8.14 -5.60
N ASP A 111 19.89 -8.43 -6.90
CA ASP A 111 21.01 -8.83 -7.76
C ASP A 111 21.98 -7.69 -8.09
N LYS A 112 21.67 -6.45 -7.69
CA LYS A 112 22.48 -5.26 -7.98
C LYS A 112 23.12 -4.72 -6.71
N PRO A 113 24.36 -4.20 -6.77
CA PRO A 113 25.01 -3.61 -5.60
C PRO A 113 24.29 -2.39 -5.07
N GLY A 114 24.56 -2.06 -3.82
CA GLY A 114 24.05 -0.90 -3.12
C GLY A 114 22.76 -1.15 -2.35
N THR A 115 22.37 -0.18 -1.52
CA THR A 115 21.17 -0.22 -0.68
C THR A 115 20.06 0.61 -1.31
N VAL A 116 18.85 0.10 -1.25
CA VAL A 116 17.63 0.81 -1.66
C VAL A 116 16.66 0.87 -0.50
N PHE A 117 16.07 2.02 -0.28
CA PHE A 117 14.93 2.20 0.59
C PHE A 117 13.65 2.19 -0.27
N VAL A 118 12.68 1.37 0.09
CA VAL A 118 11.38 1.28 -0.57
C VAL A 118 10.31 1.66 0.44
N ALA A 119 9.49 2.66 0.12
CA ALA A 119 8.36 3.07 0.92
C ALA A 119 7.06 2.72 0.18
N VAL A 120 6.17 2.03 0.87
CA VAL A 120 4.84 1.66 0.36
C VAL A 120 3.79 1.86 1.45
N GLY A 121 2.53 1.95 1.06
CA GLY A 121 1.43 2.01 2.03
C GLY A 121 1.42 0.80 2.96
N ALA A 122 1.13 1.01 4.24
CA ALA A 122 1.21 -0.02 5.28
C ALA A 122 0.30 -1.23 4.99
N GLY A 123 -0.83 -1.04 4.32
CA GLY A 123 -1.71 -2.13 3.90
C GLY A 123 -1.06 -3.14 2.94
N HIS A 124 0.02 -2.78 2.26
CA HIS A 124 0.81 -3.69 1.43
C HIS A 124 1.80 -4.56 2.24
N LEU A 125 1.95 -4.28 3.53
CA LEU A 125 2.97 -4.90 4.39
C LEU A 125 2.38 -5.88 5.42
N ALA A 126 1.10 -6.24 5.30
CA ALA A 126 0.45 -7.21 6.20
C ALA A 126 -0.52 -8.12 5.42
N GLY A 127 -0.88 -9.26 6.04
CA GLY A 127 -1.76 -10.26 5.47
C GLY A 127 -1.10 -11.16 4.41
N ASP A 128 -1.88 -12.14 3.94
CA ASP A 128 -1.41 -13.21 3.04
C ASP A 128 -0.97 -12.71 1.66
N GLY A 129 -1.53 -11.58 1.21
CA GLY A 129 -1.17 -10.93 -0.06
C GLY A 129 0.01 -9.95 0.05
N SER A 130 0.62 -9.76 1.23
CA SER A 130 1.66 -8.77 1.48
C SER A 130 2.92 -8.95 0.62
N VAL A 131 3.70 -7.86 0.49
CA VAL A 131 5.01 -7.90 -0.19
C VAL A 131 5.93 -8.94 0.45
N GLN A 132 5.93 -9.04 1.78
CA GLN A 132 6.75 -10.04 2.50
C GLN A 132 6.33 -11.47 2.17
N ALA A 133 5.03 -11.75 2.11
CA ALA A 133 4.53 -13.07 1.71
C ALA A 133 4.92 -13.40 0.26
N GLN A 134 4.83 -12.42 -0.65
CA GLN A 134 5.25 -12.60 -2.04
C GLN A 134 6.77 -12.80 -2.18
N LEU A 135 7.59 -12.18 -1.33
CA LEU A 135 9.04 -12.40 -1.26
C LEU A 135 9.36 -13.78 -0.69
N ALA A 136 8.68 -14.19 0.40
CA ALA A 136 8.85 -15.50 1.00
C ALA A 136 8.56 -16.65 0.01
N ALA A 137 7.52 -16.51 -0.82
CA ALA A 137 7.22 -17.46 -1.89
C ALA A 137 8.35 -17.59 -2.94
N ARG A 138 9.28 -16.63 -3.00
CA ARG A 138 10.47 -16.62 -3.85
C ARG A 138 11.75 -17.00 -3.10
N GLY A 139 11.64 -17.47 -1.85
CA GLY A 139 12.78 -17.82 -1.02
C GLY A 139 13.54 -16.62 -0.43
N ILE A 140 12.95 -15.43 -0.47
CA ILE A 140 13.54 -14.19 0.07
C ILE A 140 12.89 -13.89 1.42
N THR A 141 13.66 -13.91 2.49
CA THR A 141 13.16 -13.65 3.84
C THR A 141 13.29 -12.16 4.16
N ALA A 142 12.17 -11.53 4.50
CA ALA A 142 12.13 -10.19 5.07
C ALA A 142 12.14 -10.28 6.60
N HIS A 143 12.93 -9.43 7.25
CA HIS A 143 13.00 -9.36 8.71
C HIS A 143 12.43 -8.03 9.20
N ARG A 144 11.48 -8.11 10.14
CA ARG A 144 10.99 -6.92 10.83
C ARG A 144 12.05 -6.45 11.82
N VAL A 145 12.36 -5.15 11.82
CA VAL A 145 13.38 -4.54 12.69
C VAL A 145 12.80 -3.68 13.82
N GLN A 146 11.49 -3.44 13.80
CA GLN A 146 10.73 -2.74 14.85
C GLN A 146 9.34 -3.34 14.99
#